data_621d79263986797b6c6a4ba31ef27a33
#
_entry.id   621d79263986797b6c6a4ba31ef27a33
#
_cell.length_a   1.000
_cell.length_b   1.000
_cell.length_c   1.000
_cell.angle_alpha   90.00
_cell.angle_beta   90.00
_cell.angle_gamma   90.00
#
_symmetry.space_group_name_H-M   'P 1'
#
loop_
_entity.id
_entity.type
_entity.pdbx_description
1 polymer ?
#
loop_
_entity_poly.entity_id
_entity_poly.type
_entity_poly.pdbx_seq_one_letter_code
_entity_poly.pdbx_strand_id
1 'polypeptide(L)'
;MRSRQPLMRCARCYAQAVLAVEMSLTPGRRHPSLYVRAMETFSRTPAGDWYLKRLAPQIDPWLLRLTGGRVSTLYPYTVMLLTTVGAKSGQPRTHPLGYLVVDDGLIVVASNYGAKSHPAWFRNLTANPKVDVLAGARSGTYVARVVDPGERDRYWALALDNYAGFDEYEQRAGDRTIPLVKLERITA
;
A
#
# COMPACT_ATOMS: atom_id res chain seq x y z
N MET A 1 -35.60 -7.95 35.22
CA MET A 1 -34.34 -8.51 34.69
C MET A 1 -34.25 -8.14 33.23
N ARG A 2 -33.43 -7.14 32.85
CA ARG A 2 -33.19 -6.73 31.46
C ARG A 2 -31.82 -7.21 31.07
N SER A 3 -31.76 -8.15 30.13
CA SER A 3 -30.53 -8.75 29.59
C SER A 3 -29.77 -7.75 28.72
N ARG A 4 -28.53 -7.45 29.11
CA ARG A 4 -27.58 -6.66 28.34
C ARG A 4 -26.94 -7.56 27.29
N GLN A 5 -27.34 -7.48 26.06
CA GLN A 5 -26.55 -7.93 24.90
C GLN A 5 -26.62 -6.92 23.75
N PRO A 6 -25.73 -5.92 23.68
CA PRO A 6 -25.54 -5.19 22.42
C PRO A 6 -24.12 -5.22 21.84
N LEU A 7 -23.12 -5.85 22.44
CA LEU A 7 -21.73 -5.72 21.96
C LEU A 7 -21.28 -6.79 20.96
N MET A 8 -21.93 -7.96 20.89
CA MET A 8 -21.54 -9.02 19.96
C MET A 8 -22.02 -8.85 18.50
N ARG A 9 -23.06 -8.05 18.26
CA ARG A 9 -23.53 -7.79 16.89
C ARG A 9 -22.60 -6.88 16.09
N CYS A 10 -21.87 -5.99 16.75
CA CYS A 10 -20.96 -5.04 16.10
C CYS A 10 -19.72 -5.71 15.51
N ALA A 11 -19.12 -6.68 16.20
CA ALA A 11 -17.91 -7.37 15.74
C ALA A 11 -18.15 -8.23 14.49
N ARG A 12 -19.31 -8.89 14.40
CA ARG A 12 -19.66 -9.71 13.21
C ARG A 12 -20.00 -8.86 11.99
N CYS A 13 -20.74 -7.75 12.19
CA CYS A 13 -21.00 -6.79 11.10
C CYS A 13 -19.71 -6.09 10.63
N TYR A 14 -18.80 -5.78 11.55
CA TYR A 14 -17.50 -5.19 11.22
C TYR A 14 -16.60 -6.19 10.47
N ALA A 15 -16.55 -7.44 10.93
CA ALA A 15 -15.80 -8.50 10.23
C ALA A 15 -16.36 -8.79 8.83
N GLN A 16 -17.69 -8.76 8.63
CA GLN A 16 -18.31 -8.90 7.32
C GLN A 16 -18.07 -7.68 6.42
N ALA A 17 -18.04 -6.47 6.96
CA ALA A 17 -17.67 -5.27 6.22
C ALA A 17 -16.20 -5.29 5.79
N VAL A 18 -15.29 -5.75 6.66
CA VAL A 18 -13.86 -5.90 6.33
C VAL A 18 -13.64 -6.99 5.29
N LEU A 19 -14.35 -8.14 5.37
CA LEU A 19 -14.30 -9.19 4.34
C LEU A 19 -14.89 -8.73 3.01
N ALA A 20 -15.96 -7.94 3.03
CA ALA A 20 -16.54 -7.35 1.83
C ALA A 20 -15.58 -6.32 1.17
N VAL A 21 -14.78 -5.61 1.97
CA VAL A 21 -13.73 -4.70 1.49
C VAL A 21 -12.57 -5.49 0.87
N GLU A 22 -12.14 -6.62 1.48
CA GLU A 22 -11.11 -7.49 0.89
C GLU A 22 -11.57 -8.12 -0.44
N MET A 23 -12.83 -8.54 -0.55
CA MET A 23 -13.41 -9.05 -1.81
C MET A 23 -13.61 -7.98 -2.87
N SER A 24 -13.71 -6.69 -2.49
CA SER A 24 -13.88 -5.57 -3.41
C SER A 24 -12.57 -5.06 -4.02
N LEU A 25 -11.41 -5.57 -3.55
CA LEU A 25 -10.07 -5.13 -3.97
C LEU A 25 -9.43 -6.02 -5.06
N THR A 26 -10.22 -6.89 -5.71
CA THR A 26 -9.77 -7.67 -6.87
C THR A 26 -9.61 -6.74 -8.08
N PRO A 27 -8.46 -6.78 -8.79
CA PRO A 27 -8.28 -6.02 -10.03
C PRO A 27 -9.34 -6.44 -11.06
N GLY A 28 -10.06 -5.48 -11.63
CA GLY A 28 -10.92 -5.75 -12.80
C GLY A 28 -12.39 -5.36 -12.70
N ARG A 29 -12.90 -4.80 -11.63
CA ARG A 29 -14.27 -4.27 -11.56
C ARG A 29 -14.38 -3.07 -10.65
N ARG A 30 -14.23 -1.85 -11.19
CA ARG A 30 -14.72 -0.66 -10.48
C ARG A 30 -15.18 0.43 -11.41
N HIS A 31 -16.50 0.66 -11.38
CA HIS A 31 -16.95 2.04 -11.42
C HIS A 31 -16.53 2.67 -10.10
N PRO A 32 -15.66 3.68 -10.06
CA PRO A 32 -15.23 4.29 -8.83
C PRO A 32 -16.46 4.83 -8.12
N SER A 33 -16.68 4.40 -6.87
CA SER A 33 -17.73 4.98 -6.03
C SER A 33 -17.49 6.48 -5.93
N LEU A 34 -18.52 7.29 -5.67
CA LEU A 34 -18.39 8.75 -5.47
C LEU A 34 -17.31 9.07 -4.43
N TYR A 35 -17.15 8.21 -3.43
CA TYR A 35 -16.12 8.33 -2.39
C TYR A 35 -14.70 8.20 -2.99
N VAL A 36 -14.43 7.21 -3.84
CA VAL A 36 -13.12 7.03 -4.50
C VAL A 36 -12.77 8.25 -5.34
N ARG A 37 -13.73 8.75 -6.15
CA ARG A 37 -13.53 9.98 -6.94
C ARG A 37 -13.25 11.19 -6.06
N ALA A 38 -13.94 11.33 -4.94
CA ALA A 38 -13.71 12.41 -3.99
C ALA A 38 -12.31 12.33 -3.38
N MET A 39 -11.86 11.13 -2.98
CA MET A 39 -10.52 10.90 -2.44
C MET A 39 -9.43 11.15 -3.48
N GLU A 40 -9.61 10.73 -4.72
CA GLU A 40 -8.68 11.03 -5.82
C GLU A 40 -8.59 12.53 -6.08
N THR A 41 -9.74 13.22 -6.14
CA THR A 41 -9.76 14.67 -6.30
C THR A 41 -9.09 15.37 -5.13
N PHE A 42 -9.37 14.95 -3.90
CA PHE A 42 -8.74 15.49 -2.70
C PHE A 42 -7.22 15.28 -2.72
N SER A 43 -6.74 14.08 -3.08
CA SER A 43 -5.30 13.76 -3.12
C SER A 43 -4.50 14.64 -4.09
N ARG A 44 -5.16 15.22 -5.10
CA ARG A 44 -4.57 16.15 -6.08
C ARG A 44 -4.59 17.61 -5.61
N THR A 45 -5.29 17.92 -4.53
CA THR A 45 -5.28 19.28 -3.95
C THR A 45 -4.03 19.53 -3.13
N PRO A 46 -3.60 20.79 -2.93
CA PRO A 46 -2.48 21.11 -2.03
C PRO A 46 -2.68 20.60 -0.60
N ALA A 47 -3.92 20.60 -0.09
CA ALA A 47 -4.26 20.07 1.22
C ALA A 47 -4.13 18.53 1.27
N GLY A 48 -4.57 17.84 0.22
CA GLY A 48 -4.42 16.39 0.09
C GLY A 48 -2.94 15.98 -0.03
N ASP A 49 -2.18 16.69 -0.86
CA ASP A 49 -0.74 16.46 -1.01
C ASP A 49 0.01 16.67 0.33
N TRP A 50 -0.33 17.73 1.06
CA TRP A 50 0.21 17.97 2.40
C TRP A 50 -0.17 16.84 3.38
N TYR A 51 -1.44 16.41 3.38
CA TYR A 51 -1.92 15.30 4.21
C TYR A 51 -1.14 14.01 3.93
N LEU A 52 -1.02 13.61 2.66
CA LEU A 52 -0.32 12.41 2.22
C LEU A 52 1.17 12.42 2.59
N LYS A 53 1.81 13.59 2.52
CA LYS A 53 3.25 13.73 2.78
C LYS A 53 3.59 13.92 4.25
N ARG A 54 2.70 14.52 5.03
CA ARG A 54 3.00 14.94 6.40
C ARG A 54 2.22 14.18 7.48
N LEU A 55 0.93 13.97 7.30
CA LEU A 55 0.07 13.46 8.36
C LEU A 55 -0.16 11.95 8.25
N ALA A 56 -0.53 11.44 7.09
CA ALA A 56 -0.79 10.02 6.90
C ALA A 56 0.43 9.14 7.28
N PRO A 57 1.69 9.48 6.93
CA PRO A 57 2.86 8.70 7.34
C PRO A 57 3.10 8.64 8.86
N GLN A 58 2.51 9.55 9.63
CA GLN A 58 2.62 9.55 11.09
C GLN A 58 1.48 8.76 11.76
N ILE A 59 0.27 8.83 11.22
CA ILE A 59 -0.93 8.20 11.79
C ILE A 59 -1.03 6.73 11.36
N ASP A 60 -0.85 6.45 10.08
CA ASP A 60 -1.04 5.11 9.53
C ASP A 60 -0.18 4.01 10.18
N PRO A 61 1.09 4.24 10.56
CA PRO A 61 1.86 3.20 11.24
C PRO A 61 1.24 2.75 12.57
N TRP A 62 0.63 3.67 13.32
CA TRP A 62 -0.06 3.34 14.56
C TRP A 62 -1.35 2.60 14.30
N LEU A 63 -2.17 3.11 13.38
CA LEU A 63 -3.45 2.55 13.04
C LEU A 63 -3.31 1.13 12.46
N LEU A 64 -2.37 0.94 11.54
CA LEU A 64 -2.07 -0.36 10.96
C LEU A 64 -1.54 -1.36 11.99
N ARG A 65 -0.67 -0.94 12.93
CA ARG A 65 -0.21 -1.81 14.02
C ARG A 65 -1.34 -2.24 14.95
N LEU A 66 -2.17 -1.29 15.39
CA LEU A 66 -3.30 -1.57 16.28
C LEU A 66 -4.35 -2.49 15.64
N THR A 67 -4.54 -2.39 14.33
CA THR A 67 -5.55 -3.16 13.60
C THR A 67 -4.99 -4.41 12.92
N GLY A 68 -3.70 -4.71 13.11
CA GLY A 68 -3.03 -5.83 12.42
C GLY A 68 -2.97 -5.64 10.90
N GLY A 69 -2.84 -4.40 10.43
CA GLY A 69 -2.73 -4.08 8.99
C GLY A 69 -4.07 -3.99 8.26
N ARG A 70 -5.19 -3.83 8.97
CA ARG A 70 -6.54 -3.85 8.37
C ARG A 70 -7.12 -2.48 8.08
N VAL A 71 -6.72 -1.44 8.82
CA VAL A 71 -7.30 -0.10 8.73
C VAL A 71 -6.20 0.93 8.46
N SER A 72 -6.43 1.76 7.45
CA SER A 72 -5.58 2.90 7.09
C SER A 72 -6.45 4.14 6.88
N THR A 73 -5.87 5.32 7.09
CA THR A 73 -6.53 6.60 6.80
C THR A 73 -6.69 6.84 5.29
N LEU A 74 -6.01 6.05 4.47
CA LEU A 74 -6.03 6.15 3.00
C LEU A 74 -7.09 5.27 2.34
N TYR A 75 -8.03 4.71 3.13
CA TYR A 75 -9.15 3.97 2.53
C TYR A 75 -9.78 4.79 1.36
N PRO A 76 -10.06 4.20 0.20
CA PRO A 76 -10.18 2.77 -0.09
C PRO A 76 -8.88 2.11 -0.61
N TYR A 77 -7.75 2.80 -0.58
CA TYR A 77 -6.48 2.23 -1.02
C TYR A 77 -5.96 1.21 0.00
N THR A 78 -5.42 0.12 -0.51
CA THR A 78 -4.74 -0.87 0.33
C THR A 78 -3.40 -0.33 0.76
N VAL A 79 -3.17 -0.28 2.08
CA VAL A 79 -1.92 0.17 2.67
C VAL A 79 -1.37 -0.91 3.59
N MET A 80 -0.07 -1.14 3.52
CA MET A 80 0.68 -2.03 4.40
C MET A 80 1.77 -1.28 5.15
N LEU A 81 2.28 -1.87 6.22
CA LEU A 81 3.60 -1.50 6.74
C LEU A 81 4.64 -2.42 6.14
N LEU A 82 5.57 -1.84 5.39
CA LEU A 82 6.76 -2.51 4.89
C LEU A 82 7.93 -2.23 5.82
N THR A 83 8.51 -3.26 6.40
CA THR A 83 9.73 -3.17 7.19
C THR A 83 10.92 -3.70 6.38
N THR A 84 11.90 -2.84 6.17
CA THR A 84 13.15 -3.11 5.44
C THR A 84 14.34 -2.99 6.37
N VAL A 85 15.44 -3.68 6.06
CA VAL A 85 16.73 -3.51 6.76
C VAL A 85 17.48 -2.36 6.10
N GLY A 86 17.85 -1.35 6.88
CA GLY A 86 18.58 -0.17 6.38
C GLY A 86 19.91 -0.55 5.74
N ALA A 87 20.09 -0.19 4.47
CA ALA A 87 21.29 -0.58 3.68
C ALA A 87 22.63 -0.15 4.31
N LYS A 88 22.65 0.99 5.03
CA LYS A 88 23.85 1.50 5.69
C LYS A 88 23.90 1.18 7.20
N SER A 89 22.74 1.18 7.86
CA SER A 89 22.68 1.09 9.33
C SER A 89 22.39 -0.31 9.86
N GLY A 90 21.92 -1.24 9.00
CA GLY A 90 21.44 -2.54 9.44
C GLY A 90 20.18 -2.51 10.31
N GLN A 91 19.67 -1.32 10.62
CA GLN A 91 18.52 -1.15 11.52
C GLN A 91 17.19 -1.31 10.75
N PRO A 92 16.14 -1.89 11.37
CA PRO A 92 14.83 -1.98 10.75
C PRO A 92 14.23 -0.58 10.53
N ARG A 93 13.60 -0.43 9.35
CA ARG A 93 12.92 0.79 8.93
C ARG A 93 11.54 0.44 8.39
N THR A 94 10.50 0.93 9.04
CA THR A 94 9.10 0.66 8.68
C THR A 94 8.47 1.87 8.02
N HIS A 95 7.81 1.63 6.89
CA HIS A 95 7.12 2.65 6.10
C HIS A 95 5.71 2.20 5.71
N PRO A 96 4.68 3.06 5.82
CA PRO A 96 3.38 2.79 5.23
C PRO A 96 3.48 2.95 3.71
N LEU A 97 3.01 1.96 2.97
CA LEU A 97 3.04 1.94 1.49
C LEU A 97 1.74 1.38 0.93
N GLY A 98 1.24 2.03 -0.13
CA GLY A 98 0.21 1.44 -0.97
C GLY A 98 0.74 0.21 -1.71
N TYR A 99 -0.09 -0.82 -1.85
CA TYR A 99 0.27 -2.04 -2.56
C TYR A 99 -0.88 -2.54 -3.43
N LEU A 100 -0.54 -3.34 -4.42
CA LEU A 100 -1.46 -4.07 -5.28
C LEU A 100 -1.35 -5.55 -4.98
N VAL A 101 -2.46 -6.26 -5.03
CA VAL A 101 -2.48 -7.72 -4.92
C VAL A 101 -2.41 -8.32 -6.32
N VAL A 102 -1.48 -9.24 -6.53
CA VAL A 102 -1.35 -10.05 -7.73
C VAL A 102 -1.39 -11.52 -7.35
N ASP A 103 -1.60 -12.40 -8.33
CA ASP A 103 -1.88 -13.83 -8.09
C ASP A 103 -0.84 -14.51 -7.18
N ASP A 104 0.43 -14.12 -7.31
CA ASP A 104 1.57 -14.74 -6.64
C ASP A 104 2.33 -13.80 -5.69
N GLY A 105 1.73 -12.66 -5.30
CA GLY A 105 2.41 -11.73 -4.39
C GLY A 105 1.79 -10.35 -4.30
N LEU A 106 2.62 -9.38 -3.96
CA LEU A 106 2.24 -7.97 -3.84
C LEU A 106 3.13 -7.12 -4.73
N ILE A 107 2.57 -6.08 -5.35
CA ILE A 107 3.35 -5.08 -6.09
C ILE A 107 3.36 -3.77 -5.31
N VAL A 108 4.53 -3.17 -5.20
CA VAL A 108 4.71 -1.81 -4.67
C VAL A 108 5.40 -0.91 -5.69
N VAL A 109 4.99 0.36 -5.72
CA VAL A 109 5.48 1.34 -6.68
C VAL A 109 6.47 2.28 -5.99
N ALA A 110 7.73 2.30 -6.43
CA ALA A 110 8.78 3.16 -5.85
C ALA A 110 8.73 4.59 -6.40
N SER A 111 7.52 5.19 -6.40
CA SER A 111 7.26 6.49 -7.01
C SER A 111 7.98 7.65 -6.32
N ASN A 112 8.07 7.64 -4.99
CA ASN A 112 8.58 8.77 -4.20
C ASN A 112 7.89 10.10 -4.58
N TYR A 113 6.56 10.06 -4.83
CA TYR A 113 5.76 11.21 -5.29
C TYR A 113 6.31 11.90 -6.56
N GLY A 114 7.03 11.15 -7.41
CA GLY A 114 7.67 11.69 -8.60
C GLY A 114 8.97 12.46 -8.36
N ALA A 115 9.57 12.37 -7.16
CA ALA A 115 10.87 12.99 -6.92
C ALA A 115 11.98 12.37 -7.79
N LYS A 116 13.03 13.14 -8.10
CA LYS A 116 14.16 12.68 -8.93
C LYS A 116 14.99 11.54 -8.32
N SER A 117 14.83 11.25 -7.04
CA SER A 117 15.53 10.17 -6.34
C SER A 117 14.61 9.03 -5.96
N HIS A 118 15.13 7.81 -5.91
CA HIS A 118 14.39 6.66 -5.38
C HIS A 118 14.14 6.82 -3.86
N PRO A 119 13.02 6.28 -3.34
CA PRO A 119 12.75 6.28 -1.91
C PRO A 119 13.79 5.46 -1.13
N ALA A 120 13.98 5.81 0.14
CA ALA A 120 14.97 5.14 0.98
C ALA A 120 14.68 3.63 1.15
N TRP A 121 13.41 3.26 1.29
CA TRP A 121 13.00 1.87 1.44
C TRP A 121 13.36 1.03 0.20
N PHE A 122 13.29 1.61 -1.01
CA PHE A 122 13.69 0.92 -2.24
C PHE A 122 15.18 0.58 -2.23
N ARG A 123 16.03 1.54 -1.85
CA ARG A 123 17.47 1.29 -1.69
C ARG A 123 17.78 0.25 -0.63
N ASN A 124 17.00 0.22 0.45
CA ASN A 124 17.14 -0.75 1.51
C ASN A 124 16.85 -2.17 1.02
N LEU A 125 15.69 -2.38 0.37
CA LEU A 125 15.31 -3.71 -0.12
C LEU A 125 16.18 -4.18 -1.30
N THR A 126 16.75 -3.27 -2.09
CA THR A 126 17.73 -3.64 -3.13
C THR A 126 19.01 -4.20 -2.51
N ALA A 127 19.44 -3.65 -1.36
CA ALA A 127 20.59 -4.14 -0.63
C ALA A 127 20.25 -5.40 0.21
N ASN A 128 19.04 -5.46 0.77
CA ASN A 128 18.57 -6.53 1.65
C ASN A 128 17.15 -6.93 1.22
N PRO A 129 16.99 -7.92 0.32
CA PRO A 129 15.69 -8.22 -0.30
C PRO A 129 14.68 -8.88 0.64
N LYS A 130 15.09 -9.41 1.78
CA LYS A 130 14.18 -9.95 2.79
C LYS A 130 13.50 -8.82 3.54
N VAL A 131 12.15 -8.79 3.51
CA VAL A 131 11.33 -7.75 4.09
C VAL A 131 10.16 -8.34 4.88
N ASP A 132 9.64 -7.59 5.87
CA ASP A 132 8.44 -7.97 6.59
C ASP A 132 7.28 -7.04 6.22
N VAL A 133 6.11 -7.64 6.04
CA VAL A 133 4.85 -6.98 5.66
C VAL A 133 3.84 -7.16 6.76
N LEU A 134 3.16 -6.08 7.16
CA LEU A 134 1.96 -6.10 7.99
C LEU A 134 0.79 -5.57 7.15
N ALA A 135 -0.11 -6.47 6.73
CA ALA A 135 -1.22 -6.20 5.81
C ALA A 135 -2.40 -7.18 6.04
N GLY A 136 -2.91 -7.26 7.26
CA GLY A 136 -4.01 -8.17 7.60
C GLY A 136 -3.64 -9.63 7.34
N ALA A 137 -4.46 -10.34 6.57
CA ALA A 137 -4.23 -11.75 6.22
C ALA A 137 -2.97 -11.96 5.34
N ARG A 138 -2.44 -10.89 4.74
CA ARG A 138 -1.23 -10.92 3.92
C ARG A 138 0.04 -10.60 4.70
N SER A 139 -0.05 -10.49 6.02
CA SER A 139 1.13 -10.27 6.88
C SER A 139 2.09 -11.46 6.82
N GLY A 140 3.39 -11.19 6.82
CA GLY A 140 4.43 -12.21 6.77
C GLY A 140 5.75 -11.69 6.24
N THR A 141 6.70 -12.61 6.05
CA THR A 141 8.01 -12.31 5.47
C THR A 141 7.98 -12.58 3.96
N TYR A 142 8.61 -11.70 3.20
CA TYR A 142 8.65 -11.71 1.75
C TYR A 142 10.08 -11.53 1.25
N VAL A 143 10.33 -11.99 0.02
CA VAL A 143 11.49 -11.59 -0.77
C VAL A 143 11.05 -10.56 -1.79
N ALA A 144 11.77 -9.45 -1.83
CA ALA A 144 11.53 -8.37 -2.78
C ALA A 144 12.41 -8.53 -4.01
N ARG A 145 11.82 -8.43 -5.21
CA ARG A 145 12.56 -8.32 -6.46
C ARG A 145 12.07 -7.12 -7.27
N VAL A 146 12.96 -6.45 -7.96
CA VAL A 146 12.58 -5.45 -8.95
C VAL A 146 11.91 -6.18 -10.12
N VAL A 147 10.79 -5.65 -10.58
CA VAL A 147 10.04 -6.21 -11.72
C VAL A 147 10.88 -6.08 -12.99
N ASP A 148 10.99 -7.16 -13.75
CA ASP A 148 11.73 -7.19 -14.99
C ASP A 148 11.05 -6.32 -16.08
N PRO A 149 11.84 -5.80 -17.05
CA PRO A 149 11.29 -4.95 -18.11
C PRO A 149 10.12 -5.61 -18.87
N GLY A 150 10.18 -6.92 -19.10
CA GLY A 150 9.12 -7.66 -19.81
C GLY A 150 7.78 -7.77 -19.05
N GLU A 151 7.81 -7.63 -17.73
CA GLU A 151 6.60 -7.66 -16.88
C GLU A 151 6.10 -6.24 -16.52
N ARG A 152 6.95 -5.21 -16.72
CA ARG A 152 6.71 -3.85 -16.25
C ARG A 152 5.38 -3.28 -16.74
N ASP A 153 5.11 -3.36 -18.03
CA ASP A 153 3.94 -2.71 -18.63
C ASP A 153 2.64 -3.28 -18.06
N ARG A 154 2.59 -4.60 -17.84
CA ARG A 154 1.44 -5.26 -17.19
C ARG A 154 1.20 -4.71 -15.79
N TYR A 155 2.22 -4.67 -14.95
CA TYR A 155 2.07 -4.22 -13.56
C TYR A 155 1.90 -2.71 -13.45
N TRP A 156 2.46 -1.95 -14.41
CA TRP A 156 2.26 -0.50 -14.48
C TRP A 156 0.82 -0.15 -14.83
N ALA A 157 0.23 -0.85 -15.80
CA ALA A 157 -1.19 -0.69 -16.13
C ALA A 157 -2.10 -0.98 -14.92
N LEU A 158 -1.82 -2.04 -14.15
CA LEU A 158 -2.54 -2.33 -12.91
C LEU A 158 -2.35 -1.24 -11.85
N ALA A 159 -1.17 -0.65 -11.75
CA ALA A 159 -0.90 0.45 -10.83
C ALA A 159 -1.70 1.70 -11.20
N LEU A 160 -1.77 2.06 -12.49
CA LEU A 160 -2.56 3.18 -12.99
C LEU A 160 -4.07 2.97 -12.79
N ASP A 161 -4.57 1.74 -13.01
CA ASP A 161 -5.97 1.39 -12.76
C ASP A 161 -6.34 1.54 -11.27
N ASN A 162 -5.41 1.20 -10.38
CA ASN A 162 -5.60 1.37 -8.94
C ASN A 162 -5.48 2.83 -8.47
N TYR A 163 -4.53 3.59 -9.01
CA TYR A 163 -4.32 5.00 -8.69
C TYR A 163 -3.73 5.76 -9.89
N ALA A 164 -4.58 6.52 -10.58
CA ALA A 164 -4.20 7.28 -11.77
C ALA A 164 -3.11 8.35 -11.52
N GLY A 165 -2.92 8.79 -10.26
CA GLY A 165 -1.88 9.76 -9.90
C GLY A 165 -0.42 9.27 -10.14
N PHE A 166 -0.21 7.99 -10.41
CA PHE A 166 1.11 7.50 -10.78
C PHE A 166 1.59 8.04 -12.13
N ASP A 167 0.68 8.36 -13.06
CA ASP A 167 1.00 9.02 -14.31
C ASP A 167 1.66 10.39 -14.09
N GLU A 168 1.09 11.21 -13.19
CA GLU A 168 1.68 12.49 -12.80
C GLU A 168 3.04 12.32 -12.11
N TYR A 169 3.22 11.23 -11.35
CA TYR A 169 4.49 10.95 -10.69
C TYR A 169 5.56 10.53 -11.69
N GLU A 170 5.21 9.79 -12.74
CA GLU A 170 6.13 9.43 -13.82
C GLU A 170 6.58 10.67 -14.58
N GLN A 171 5.66 11.58 -14.93
CA GLN A 171 5.99 12.86 -15.57
C GLN A 171 6.92 13.72 -14.70
N ARG A 172 6.66 13.83 -13.40
CA ARG A 172 7.52 14.59 -12.47
C ARG A 172 8.89 13.96 -12.26
N ALA A 173 8.98 12.64 -12.33
CA ALA A 173 10.25 11.92 -12.20
C ALA A 173 11.22 12.20 -13.35
N GLY A 174 10.71 12.65 -14.53
CA GLY A 174 11.50 12.95 -15.72
C GLY A 174 12.22 11.72 -16.25
N ASP A 175 13.53 11.76 -16.38
CA ASP A 175 14.35 10.65 -16.90
C ASP A 175 14.45 9.46 -15.95
N ARG A 176 13.94 9.58 -14.71
CA ARG A 176 13.97 8.51 -13.73
C ARG A 176 12.81 7.54 -13.96
N THR A 177 13.09 6.35 -14.44
CA THR A 177 12.12 5.26 -14.44
C THR A 177 11.71 4.93 -13.00
N ILE A 178 10.39 4.93 -12.72
CA ILE A 178 9.83 4.51 -11.42
C ILE A 178 9.88 2.98 -11.32
N PRO A 179 10.63 2.38 -10.37
CA PRO A 179 10.68 0.93 -10.23
C PRO A 179 9.37 0.39 -9.66
N LEU A 180 8.99 -0.77 -10.17
CA LEU A 180 8.01 -1.65 -9.56
C LEU A 180 8.75 -2.76 -8.81
N VAL A 181 8.27 -3.10 -7.64
CA VAL A 181 8.86 -4.17 -6.81
C VAL A 181 7.79 -5.20 -6.54
N LYS A 182 8.09 -6.45 -6.84
CA LYS A 182 7.28 -7.60 -6.49
C LYS A 182 7.76 -8.17 -5.17
N LEU A 183 6.83 -8.40 -4.26
CA LEU A 183 7.06 -9.05 -2.98
C LEU A 183 6.47 -10.47 -3.07
N GLU A 184 7.31 -11.46 -3.02
CA GLU A 184 6.96 -12.88 -3.08
C GLU A 184 7.02 -13.48 -1.67
N ARG A 185 5.91 -14.09 -1.23
CA ARG A 185 5.82 -14.58 0.15
C ARG A 185 6.73 -15.78 0.37
N ILE A 186 7.51 -15.76 1.44
CA ILE A 186 8.24 -16.94 1.88
C ILE A 186 7.23 -17.87 2.57
N THR A 187 6.89 -18.97 1.90
CA THR A 187 6.20 -20.10 2.54
C THR A 187 7.22 -20.92 3.30
N ALA A 188 7.00 -21.07 4.60
CA ALA A 188 7.81 -21.95 5.44
C ALA A 188 7.50 -23.41 5.14
#